data_97d932ff00946da957d769030dc24ca9
#
_entry.id   97d932ff00946da957d769030dc24ca9
#
_cell.length_a   1.000
_cell.length_b   1.000
_cell.length_c   1.000
_cell.angle_alpha   90.00
_cell.angle_beta   90.00
_cell.angle_gamma   90.00
#
_symmetry.space_group_name_H-M   'P 1'
#
loop_
_entity.id
_entity.type
_entity.pdbx_description
1 polymer ?
#
loop_
_entity_poly.entity_id
_entity_poly.type
_entity_poly.pdbx_seq_one_letter_code
_entity_poly.pdbx_strand_id
1 'polypeptide(L)'
;FAISLVFVLAACNAVSGNGTVTTEEYDVSGFNRIEFDGVGDVVVTVGESESLTITTDENLQELMKAEVNGDTLNIGQKPNTSIMNPTELLFEVTVTSLEYVSLSGAGNITIEALESDSFEVRISGAGDIILESLVADIFDVDVSGAGDLTLDNIEVEEFSLQISGAGDIEVSGSADTLEVDISGAGS
;
A
#
# COMPACT_ATOMS: atom_id res chain seq x y z
N PHE A 1 9.37 -24.61 45.90
CA PHE A 1 9.92 -24.18 44.59
C PHE A 1 9.04 -23.07 44.04
N ALA A 2 9.56 -21.84 44.05
CA ALA A 2 8.90 -20.68 43.46
C ALA A 2 9.39 -20.57 41.99
N ILE A 3 8.49 -20.75 41.03
CA ILE A 3 8.78 -20.50 39.63
C ILE A 3 8.60 -18.99 39.38
N SER A 4 9.72 -18.29 39.23
CA SER A 4 9.72 -16.88 38.83
C SER A 4 9.47 -16.80 37.32
N LEU A 5 8.28 -16.36 36.95
CA LEU A 5 7.91 -16.10 35.54
C LEU A 5 8.53 -14.76 35.12
N VAL A 6 9.63 -14.82 34.38
CA VAL A 6 10.25 -13.64 33.78
C VAL A 6 9.44 -13.22 32.55
N PHE A 7 8.65 -12.15 32.66
CA PHE A 7 8.06 -11.47 31.52
C PHE A 7 9.17 -10.67 30.82
N VAL A 8 9.62 -11.14 29.67
CA VAL A 8 10.42 -10.33 28.75
C VAL A 8 9.45 -9.40 28.03
N LEU A 9 9.36 -8.16 28.48
CA LEU A 9 8.72 -7.08 27.73
C LEU A 9 9.62 -6.77 26.54
N ALA A 10 9.22 -7.17 25.34
CA ALA A 10 9.80 -6.66 24.11
C ALA A 10 9.42 -5.17 24.04
N ALA A 11 10.36 -4.29 24.36
CA ALA A 11 10.17 -2.86 24.14
C ALA A 11 10.24 -2.62 22.62
N CYS A 12 9.12 -2.30 22.00
CA CYS A 12 9.14 -1.67 20.68
C CYS A 12 9.87 -0.34 20.84
N ASN A 13 11.01 -0.18 20.20
CA ASN A 13 11.73 1.09 20.17
C ASN A 13 10.97 2.03 19.21
N ALA A 14 10.14 2.90 19.77
CA ALA A 14 9.49 3.95 19.02
C ALA A 14 10.50 5.08 18.75
N VAL A 15 10.66 5.47 17.48
CA VAL A 15 11.55 6.55 17.05
C VAL A 15 10.70 7.69 16.50
N SER A 16 10.90 8.89 17.04
CA SER A 16 10.23 10.09 16.54
C SER A 16 11.09 10.79 15.50
N GLY A 17 10.45 11.41 14.50
CA GLY A 17 11.13 12.29 13.56
C GLY A 17 11.89 13.42 14.26
N ASN A 18 13.02 13.82 13.66
CA ASN A 18 13.88 14.88 14.20
C ASN A 18 13.62 16.28 13.60
N GLY A 19 12.67 16.38 12.67
CA GLY A 19 12.28 17.63 12.01
C GLY A 19 13.17 18.02 10.81
N THR A 20 14.16 17.21 10.46
CA THR A 20 15.02 17.43 9.28
C THR A 20 14.61 16.47 8.17
N VAL A 21 13.79 16.92 7.23
CA VAL A 21 13.30 16.10 6.12
C VAL A 21 14.38 15.93 5.05
N THR A 22 14.56 14.71 4.58
CA THR A 22 15.46 14.34 3.48
C THR A 22 14.75 13.39 2.53
N THR A 23 15.14 13.44 1.25
CA THR A 23 14.68 12.50 0.22
C THR A 23 15.83 11.61 -0.19
N GLU A 24 15.64 10.29 -0.14
CA GLU A 24 16.62 9.30 -0.60
C GLU A 24 16.04 8.48 -1.76
N GLU A 25 16.88 8.23 -2.77
CA GLU A 25 16.56 7.35 -3.89
C GLU A 25 17.04 5.94 -3.58
N TYR A 26 16.17 4.96 -3.84
CA TYR A 26 16.45 3.54 -3.63
C TYR A 26 16.65 2.83 -4.97
N ASP A 27 17.69 2.02 -5.06
CA ASP A 27 18.00 1.24 -6.27
C ASP A 27 17.08 0.01 -6.34
N VAL A 28 15.97 0.16 -7.06
CA VAL A 28 14.93 -0.86 -7.24
C VAL A 28 14.62 -1.03 -8.73
N SER A 29 14.38 -2.26 -9.16
CA SER A 29 14.00 -2.55 -10.55
C SER A 29 13.46 -3.96 -10.71
N GLY A 30 12.71 -4.22 -11.79
CA GLY A 30 12.20 -5.54 -12.16
C GLY A 30 10.96 -5.93 -11.37
N PHE A 31 10.06 -4.99 -11.07
CA PHE A 31 8.83 -5.25 -10.34
C PHE A 31 7.61 -4.68 -11.06
N ASN A 32 6.50 -5.40 -10.99
CA ASN A 32 5.17 -4.96 -11.41
C ASN A 32 4.12 -5.21 -10.31
N ARG A 33 4.57 -5.48 -9.09
CA ARG A 33 3.75 -5.71 -7.90
C ARG A 33 4.30 -4.88 -6.74
N ILE A 34 3.41 -4.32 -5.92
CA ILE A 34 3.78 -3.50 -4.75
C ILE A 34 3.07 -4.04 -3.51
N GLU A 35 3.84 -4.30 -2.46
CA GLU A 35 3.34 -4.60 -1.11
C GLU A 35 3.79 -3.50 -0.16
N PHE A 36 2.82 -2.77 0.41
CA PHE A 36 3.07 -1.75 1.42
C PHE A 36 2.63 -2.22 2.80
N ASP A 37 3.61 -2.35 3.70
CA ASP A 37 3.38 -2.69 5.11
C ASP A 37 3.98 -1.59 6.00
N GLY A 38 3.16 -0.61 6.33
CA GLY A 38 3.67 0.54 7.05
C GLY A 38 2.65 1.61 7.37
N VAL A 39 3.17 2.77 7.74
CA VAL A 39 2.45 4.04 7.84
C VAL A 39 3.05 5.02 6.83
N GLY A 40 2.33 6.08 6.48
CA GLY A 40 2.75 7.09 5.51
C GLY A 40 1.97 6.99 4.21
N ASP A 41 2.29 7.84 3.26
CA ASP A 41 1.62 7.93 1.99
C ASP A 41 2.49 7.35 0.87
N VAL A 42 1.88 6.60 -0.04
CA VAL A 42 2.50 6.05 -1.24
C VAL A 42 1.83 6.66 -2.46
N VAL A 43 2.62 7.22 -3.36
CA VAL A 43 2.15 7.71 -4.67
C VAL A 43 2.77 6.84 -5.74
N VAL A 44 1.92 6.21 -6.55
CA VAL A 44 2.34 5.35 -7.66
C VAL A 44 2.00 6.02 -8.98
N THR A 45 3.00 6.19 -9.82
CA THR A 45 2.86 6.74 -11.18
C THR A 45 3.37 5.75 -12.22
N VAL A 46 2.80 5.75 -13.42
CA VAL A 46 3.31 4.97 -14.54
C VAL A 46 4.28 5.80 -15.35
N GLY A 47 5.47 5.27 -15.62
CA GLY A 47 6.53 5.96 -16.35
C GLY A 47 7.37 5.06 -17.24
N GLU A 48 8.42 5.62 -17.84
CA GLU A 48 9.30 4.89 -18.76
C GLU A 48 10.35 4.01 -18.03
N SER A 49 10.59 4.27 -16.75
CA SER A 49 11.56 3.53 -15.92
C SER A 49 11.09 3.43 -14.48
N GLU A 50 11.40 2.32 -13.85
CA GLU A 50 11.09 2.08 -12.44
C GLU A 50 11.98 2.92 -11.54
N SER A 51 11.40 3.45 -10.47
CA SER A 51 12.14 4.19 -9.43
C SER A 51 11.38 4.17 -8.10
N LEU A 52 12.11 4.42 -7.02
CA LEU A 52 11.55 4.66 -5.70
C LEU A 52 12.32 5.78 -5.01
N THR A 53 11.62 6.78 -4.54
CA THR A 53 12.17 7.76 -3.59
C THR A 53 11.37 7.71 -2.28
N ILE A 54 12.06 7.93 -1.16
CA ILE A 54 11.44 8.01 0.16
C ILE A 54 11.82 9.34 0.79
N THR A 55 10.82 10.16 1.06
CA THR A 55 10.95 11.43 1.75
C THR A 55 10.48 11.28 3.19
N THR A 56 11.39 11.46 4.14
CA THR A 56 11.10 11.40 5.57
C THR A 56 12.17 12.14 6.39
N ASP A 57 12.02 12.18 7.71
CA ASP A 57 13.05 12.71 8.61
C ASP A 57 14.36 11.92 8.48
N GLU A 58 15.50 12.62 8.46
CA GLU A 58 16.84 12.05 8.29
C GLU A 58 17.11 10.84 9.20
N ASN A 59 16.68 10.92 10.47
CA ASN A 59 16.87 9.85 11.45
C ASN A 59 15.92 8.66 11.24
N LEU A 60 14.92 8.75 10.37
CA LEU A 60 13.98 7.69 10.05
C LEU A 60 14.37 6.94 8.77
N GLN A 61 15.21 7.50 7.89
CA GLN A 61 15.64 6.87 6.64
C GLN A 61 16.18 5.45 6.83
N GLU A 62 17.04 5.26 7.85
CA GLU A 62 17.59 3.94 8.17
C GLU A 62 16.55 2.90 8.61
N LEU A 63 15.33 3.34 8.97
CA LEU A 63 14.23 2.48 9.42
C LEU A 63 13.29 2.07 8.27
N MET A 64 13.49 2.65 7.09
CA MET A 64 12.69 2.34 5.91
C MET A 64 13.12 1.00 5.30
N LYS A 65 12.14 0.28 4.77
CA LYS A 65 12.31 -0.95 3.99
C LYS A 65 11.98 -0.67 2.54
N ALA A 66 12.86 -1.09 1.64
CA ALA A 66 12.64 -1.12 0.20
C ALA A 66 13.40 -2.32 -0.37
N GLU A 67 12.69 -3.38 -0.71
CA GLU A 67 13.26 -4.65 -1.17
C GLU A 67 12.44 -5.21 -2.33
N VAL A 68 13.10 -5.60 -3.41
CA VAL A 68 12.46 -6.32 -4.51
C VAL A 68 12.70 -7.82 -4.32
N ASN A 69 11.62 -8.59 -4.23
CA ASN A 69 11.64 -10.04 -4.13
C ASN A 69 10.86 -10.67 -5.30
N GLY A 70 11.60 -11.20 -6.26
CA GLY A 70 10.99 -11.64 -7.53
C GLY A 70 10.52 -10.44 -8.35
N ASP A 71 9.23 -10.33 -8.57
CA ASP A 71 8.52 -9.25 -9.25
C ASP A 71 7.81 -8.27 -8.30
N THR A 72 8.02 -8.40 -6.99
CA THR A 72 7.31 -7.65 -5.96
C THR A 72 8.24 -6.69 -5.24
N LEU A 73 7.91 -5.40 -5.28
CA LEU A 73 8.52 -4.36 -4.46
C LEU A 73 7.81 -4.31 -3.09
N ASN A 74 8.57 -4.62 -2.05
CA ASN A 74 8.13 -4.56 -0.65
C ASN A 74 8.64 -3.26 -0.03
N ILE A 75 7.73 -2.35 0.33
CA ILE A 75 8.04 -1.07 0.96
C ILE A 75 7.30 -0.90 2.29
N GLY A 76 7.84 -0.03 3.14
CA GLY A 76 7.29 0.28 4.46
C GLY A 76 8.35 0.47 5.52
N GLN A 77 8.09 0.02 6.75
CA GLN A 77 9.05 0.06 7.83
C GLN A 77 9.76 -1.29 8.03
N LYS A 78 11.00 -1.25 8.51
CA LYS A 78 11.72 -2.45 8.94
C LYS A 78 11.00 -3.14 10.10
N PRO A 79 11.03 -4.48 10.18
CA PRO A 79 10.39 -5.22 11.26
C PRO A 79 10.84 -4.76 12.65
N ASN A 80 9.90 -4.75 13.61
CA ASN A 80 10.12 -4.34 15.01
C ASN A 80 10.53 -2.86 15.19
N THR A 81 10.28 -2.03 14.21
CA THR A 81 10.38 -0.57 14.34
C THR A 81 9.00 0.04 14.51
N SER A 82 8.92 1.13 15.26
CA SER A 82 7.72 1.94 15.40
C SER A 82 8.10 3.38 15.18
N ILE A 83 7.47 4.03 14.19
CA ILE A 83 7.69 5.43 13.87
C ILE A 83 6.59 6.25 14.55
N MET A 84 6.99 7.33 15.19
CA MET A 84 6.09 8.28 15.83
C MET A 84 6.35 9.69 15.33
N ASN A 85 5.27 10.40 15.01
CA ASN A 85 5.30 11.80 14.61
C ASN A 85 6.39 12.11 13.55
N PRO A 86 6.42 11.41 12.40
CA PRO A 86 7.26 11.83 11.29
C PRO A 86 6.81 13.22 10.83
N THR A 87 7.74 14.06 10.40
CA THR A 87 7.41 15.36 9.79
C THR A 87 6.76 15.15 8.44
N GLU A 88 7.28 14.17 7.70
CA GLU A 88 6.76 13.68 6.43
C GLU A 88 7.13 12.20 6.31
N LEU A 89 6.31 11.43 5.63
CA LEU A 89 6.63 10.04 5.28
C LEU A 89 5.91 9.71 3.97
N LEU A 90 6.61 9.93 2.87
CA LEU A 90 6.13 9.78 1.51
C LEU A 90 7.03 8.81 0.73
N PHE A 91 6.40 7.85 0.07
CA PHE A 91 7.00 6.92 -0.87
C PHE A 91 6.50 7.27 -2.27
N GLU A 92 7.39 7.69 -3.16
CA GLU A 92 7.05 7.93 -4.56
C GLU A 92 7.61 6.79 -5.41
N VAL A 93 6.73 6.01 -6.01
CA VAL A 93 7.06 4.83 -6.82
C VAL A 93 6.69 5.10 -8.26
N THR A 94 7.64 4.94 -9.17
CA THR A 94 7.35 4.89 -10.60
C THR A 94 7.45 3.45 -11.08
N VAL A 95 6.44 2.98 -11.80
CA VAL A 95 6.37 1.64 -12.40
C VAL A 95 6.30 1.73 -13.91
N THR A 96 6.76 0.71 -14.62
CA THR A 96 6.55 0.59 -16.07
C THR A 96 5.28 -0.17 -16.40
N SER A 97 4.82 -1.01 -15.48
CA SER A 97 3.54 -1.71 -15.47
C SER A 97 3.18 -2.06 -14.03
N LEU A 98 1.91 -2.27 -13.73
CA LEU A 98 1.45 -2.64 -12.40
C LEU A 98 0.30 -3.65 -12.52
N GLU A 99 0.45 -4.80 -11.85
CA GLU A 99 -0.52 -5.88 -11.85
C GLU A 99 -1.10 -6.15 -10.44
N TYR A 100 -0.43 -5.66 -9.39
CA TYR A 100 -0.85 -5.95 -8.02
C TYR A 100 -0.43 -4.84 -7.06
N VAL A 101 -1.35 -4.48 -6.16
CA VAL A 101 -1.07 -3.62 -5.00
C VAL A 101 -1.69 -4.21 -3.76
N SER A 102 -0.92 -4.27 -2.68
CA SER A 102 -1.41 -4.69 -1.36
C SER A 102 -1.06 -3.66 -0.29
N LEU A 103 -2.06 -3.30 0.51
CA LEU A 103 -1.94 -2.45 1.69
C LEU A 103 -2.24 -3.27 2.95
N SER A 104 -1.25 -3.48 3.80
CA SER A 104 -1.41 -4.18 5.08
C SER A 104 -1.18 -3.28 6.30
N GLY A 105 -0.67 -2.07 6.09
CA GLY A 105 -0.41 -1.08 7.14
C GLY A 105 -1.58 -0.14 7.45
N ALA A 106 -1.25 1.06 7.88
CA ALA A 106 -2.19 2.16 8.15
C ALA A 106 -1.83 3.44 7.37
N GLY A 107 -1.13 3.29 6.24
CA GLY A 107 -0.82 4.36 5.31
C GLY A 107 -1.80 4.40 4.15
N ASN A 108 -1.66 5.37 3.26
CA ASN A 108 -2.52 5.52 2.10
C ASN A 108 -1.74 5.24 0.82
N ILE A 109 -2.42 4.73 -0.21
CA ILE A 109 -1.84 4.53 -1.55
C ILE A 109 -2.68 5.30 -2.55
N THR A 110 -2.03 6.16 -3.34
CA THR A 110 -2.66 6.82 -4.49
C THR A 110 -2.01 6.31 -5.77
N ILE A 111 -2.84 5.85 -6.71
CA ILE A 111 -2.43 5.42 -8.05
C ILE A 111 -3.11 6.35 -9.04
N GLU A 112 -2.34 7.09 -9.85
CA GLU A 112 -2.89 8.13 -10.72
C GLU A 112 -3.69 7.52 -11.89
N ALA A 113 -3.01 6.92 -12.84
CA ALA A 113 -3.65 6.29 -13.99
C ALA A 113 -2.94 5.00 -14.35
N LEU A 114 -3.70 3.95 -14.63
CA LEU A 114 -3.17 2.63 -14.93
C LEU A 114 -3.87 2.01 -16.13
N GLU A 115 -3.08 1.42 -17.01
CA GLU A 115 -3.54 0.49 -18.04
C GLU A 115 -2.88 -0.87 -17.80
N SER A 116 -3.66 -1.95 -17.72
CA SER A 116 -3.16 -3.31 -17.43
C SER A 116 -4.10 -4.35 -18.02
N ASP A 117 -3.58 -5.51 -18.43
CA ASP A 117 -4.44 -6.65 -18.82
C ASP A 117 -5.19 -7.19 -17.58
N SER A 118 -4.51 -7.22 -16.43
CA SER A 118 -5.12 -7.67 -15.15
C SER A 118 -4.53 -6.87 -13.99
N PHE A 119 -5.40 -6.37 -13.12
CA PHE A 119 -5.00 -5.65 -11.93
C PHE A 119 -5.69 -6.20 -10.67
N GLU A 120 -4.96 -6.37 -9.60
CA GLU A 120 -5.47 -6.85 -8.33
C GLU A 120 -5.12 -5.87 -7.20
N VAL A 121 -6.11 -5.53 -6.37
CA VAL A 121 -5.95 -4.69 -5.18
C VAL A 121 -6.35 -5.47 -3.94
N ARG A 122 -5.50 -5.46 -2.90
CA ARG A 122 -5.81 -6.03 -1.60
C ARG A 122 -5.63 -5.02 -0.48
N ILE A 123 -6.65 -4.91 0.39
CA ILE A 123 -6.60 -4.11 1.62
C ILE A 123 -6.86 -5.03 2.81
N SER A 124 -5.84 -5.21 3.65
CA SER A 124 -5.97 -5.93 4.93
C SER A 124 -5.69 -5.02 6.13
N GLY A 125 -5.21 -3.83 5.89
CA GLY A 125 -4.88 -2.81 6.88
C GLY A 125 -6.05 -1.89 7.25
N ALA A 126 -5.71 -0.68 7.67
CA ALA A 126 -6.64 0.38 8.05
C ALA A 126 -6.34 1.71 7.32
N GLY A 127 -5.60 1.65 6.22
CA GLY A 127 -5.35 2.78 5.35
C GLY A 127 -6.18 2.72 4.08
N ASP A 128 -6.14 3.77 3.30
CA ASP A 128 -7.00 3.95 2.16
C ASP A 128 -6.24 3.76 0.84
N ILE A 129 -6.95 3.31 -0.20
CA ILE A 129 -6.42 3.27 -1.56
C ILE A 129 -7.30 4.14 -2.47
N ILE A 130 -6.66 5.00 -3.24
CA ILE A 130 -7.29 5.82 -4.26
C ILE A 130 -6.69 5.42 -5.62
N LEU A 131 -7.55 5.03 -6.56
CA LEU A 131 -7.20 4.76 -7.94
C LEU A 131 -7.98 5.73 -8.83
N GLU A 132 -7.28 6.71 -9.43
CA GLU A 132 -7.90 7.81 -10.15
C GLU A 132 -8.41 7.39 -11.54
N SER A 133 -7.74 6.44 -12.19
CA SER A 133 -8.17 5.90 -13.49
C SER A 133 -7.62 4.50 -13.72
N LEU A 134 -8.45 3.58 -14.23
CA LEU A 134 -8.05 2.24 -14.64
C LEU A 134 -8.71 1.85 -15.96
N VAL A 135 -7.90 1.34 -16.88
CA VAL A 135 -8.36 0.58 -18.03
C VAL A 135 -7.75 -0.82 -17.92
N ALA A 136 -8.59 -1.86 -17.82
CA ALA A 136 -8.11 -3.24 -17.72
C ALA A 136 -9.12 -4.24 -18.29
N ASP A 137 -8.65 -5.45 -18.63
CA ASP A 137 -9.56 -6.54 -18.96
C ASP A 137 -10.15 -7.13 -17.68
N ILE A 138 -9.31 -7.41 -16.66
CA ILE A 138 -9.72 -8.01 -15.38
C ILE A 138 -9.29 -7.11 -14.22
N PHE A 139 -10.22 -6.84 -13.32
CA PHE A 139 -9.95 -6.13 -12.08
C PHE A 139 -10.51 -6.87 -10.87
N ASP A 140 -9.63 -7.28 -9.95
CA ASP A 140 -9.98 -7.98 -8.72
C ASP A 140 -9.67 -7.11 -7.49
N VAL A 141 -10.64 -7.01 -6.57
CA VAL A 141 -10.51 -6.25 -5.33
C VAL A 141 -10.91 -7.12 -4.13
N ASP A 142 -10.03 -7.20 -3.13
CA ASP A 142 -10.28 -7.90 -1.85
C ASP A 142 -10.02 -6.93 -0.67
N VAL A 143 -11.08 -6.56 0.03
CA VAL A 143 -11.02 -5.73 1.24
C VAL A 143 -11.39 -6.55 2.45
N SER A 144 -10.39 -6.87 3.27
CA SER A 144 -10.57 -7.61 4.53
C SER A 144 -10.27 -6.74 5.77
N GLY A 145 -9.73 -5.55 5.57
CA GLY A 145 -9.40 -4.58 6.62
C GLY A 145 -10.52 -3.63 7.00
N ALA A 146 -10.13 -2.44 7.44
CA ALA A 146 -11.01 -1.32 7.77
C ALA A 146 -10.63 -0.03 7.00
N GLY A 147 -9.91 -0.18 5.90
CA GLY A 147 -9.54 0.91 5.01
C GLY A 147 -10.57 1.11 3.91
N ASP A 148 -10.63 2.33 3.40
CA ASP A 148 -11.55 2.71 2.34
C ASP A 148 -10.87 2.58 0.96
N LEU A 149 -11.70 2.35 -0.08
CA LEU A 149 -11.24 2.27 -1.45
C LEU A 149 -12.05 3.21 -2.34
N THR A 150 -11.37 4.13 -3.00
CA THR A 150 -11.97 5.02 -4.00
C THR A 150 -11.45 4.65 -5.39
N LEU A 151 -12.37 4.32 -6.28
CA LEU A 151 -12.11 3.92 -7.66
C LEU A 151 -12.80 4.91 -8.60
N ASP A 152 -12.00 5.79 -9.23
CA ASP A 152 -12.51 6.77 -10.17
C ASP A 152 -12.18 6.36 -11.61
N ASN A 153 -13.12 6.66 -12.53
CA ASN A 153 -12.94 6.44 -13.98
C ASN A 153 -12.46 5.03 -14.36
N ILE A 154 -13.14 4.00 -13.82
CA ILE A 154 -12.83 2.59 -14.11
C ILE A 154 -13.51 2.17 -15.41
N GLU A 155 -12.73 1.59 -16.34
CA GLU A 155 -13.23 0.98 -17.58
C GLU A 155 -12.63 -0.42 -17.71
N VAL A 156 -13.45 -1.46 -17.44
CA VAL A 156 -12.98 -2.85 -17.36
C VAL A 156 -13.99 -3.83 -17.99
N GLU A 157 -13.53 -4.99 -18.45
CA GLU A 157 -14.41 -6.05 -18.96
C GLU A 157 -15.00 -6.86 -17.79
N GLU A 158 -14.15 -7.31 -16.84
CA GLU A 158 -14.56 -8.10 -15.68
C GLU A 158 -14.13 -7.42 -14.39
N PHE A 159 -15.07 -7.13 -13.48
CA PHE A 159 -14.80 -6.57 -12.17
C PHE A 159 -15.32 -7.48 -11.08
N SER A 160 -14.43 -7.95 -10.20
CA SER A 160 -14.75 -8.75 -9.01
C SER A 160 -14.39 -7.96 -7.74
N LEU A 161 -15.35 -7.84 -6.84
CA LEU A 161 -15.23 -7.09 -5.59
C LEU A 161 -15.65 -7.94 -4.41
N GLN A 162 -14.72 -8.22 -3.48
CA GLN A 162 -14.97 -8.94 -2.24
C GLN A 162 -14.70 -8.05 -1.03
N ILE A 163 -15.69 -7.89 -0.15
CA ILE A 163 -15.59 -7.11 1.09
C ILE A 163 -15.91 -8.03 2.26
N SER A 164 -14.93 -8.31 3.10
CA SER A 164 -15.14 -9.03 4.37
C SER A 164 -14.81 -8.17 5.60
N GLY A 165 -14.33 -6.96 5.38
CA GLY A 165 -13.93 -5.98 6.39
C GLY A 165 -15.04 -5.00 6.80
N ALA A 166 -14.63 -3.80 7.19
CA ALA A 166 -15.50 -2.70 7.62
C ALA A 166 -15.23 -1.38 6.87
N GLY A 167 -14.50 -1.45 5.74
CA GLY A 167 -14.22 -0.29 4.90
C GLY A 167 -15.37 0.05 3.94
N ASP A 168 -15.42 1.29 3.51
CA ASP A 168 -16.36 1.75 2.49
C ASP A 168 -15.68 1.78 1.12
N ILE A 169 -16.45 1.43 0.08
CA ILE A 169 -15.94 1.42 -1.30
C ILE A 169 -16.79 2.33 -2.17
N GLU A 170 -16.15 3.32 -2.77
CA GLU A 170 -16.76 4.19 -3.77
C GLU A 170 -16.20 3.85 -5.14
N VAL A 171 -17.10 3.53 -6.09
CA VAL A 171 -16.70 3.16 -7.47
C VAL A 171 -17.44 4.01 -8.47
N SER A 172 -16.70 4.59 -9.42
CA SER A 172 -17.26 5.26 -10.59
C SER A 172 -16.62 4.72 -11.87
N GLY A 173 -17.45 4.42 -12.89
CA GLY A 173 -16.96 3.89 -14.16
C GLY A 173 -17.89 2.91 -14.83
N SER A 174 -17.33 1.99 -15.62
CA SER A 174 -18.08 0.96 -16.34
C SER A 174 -17.37 -0.39 -16.30
N ALA A 175 -18.17 -1.45 -16.22
CA ALA A 175 -17.72 -2.84 -16.36
C ALA A 175 -18.72 -3.62 -17.19
N ASP A 176 -18.25 -4.52 -18.06
CA ASP A 176 -19.14 -5.40 -18.81
C ASP A 176 -19.75 -6.48 -17.90
N THR A 177 -18.97 -6.98 -16.97
CA THR A 177 -19.40 -7.93 -15.92
C THR A 177 -18.96 -7.43 -14.54
N LEU A 178 -19.89 -7.43 -13.59
CA LEU A 178 -19.63 -7.06 -12.20
C LEU A 178 -20.09 -8.18 -11.25
N GLU A 179 -19.16 -8.68 -10.43
CA GLU A 179 -19.45 -9.58 -9.31
C GLU A 179 -19.12 -8.89 -7.99
N VAL A 180 -20.06 -8.85 -7.05
CA VAL A 180 -19.88 -8.22 -5.74
C VAL A 180 -20.31 -9.17 -4.63
N ASP A 181 -19.40 -9.43 -3.69
CA ASP A 181 -19.65 -10.19 -2.46
C ASP A 181 -19.32 -9.35 -1.22
N ILE A 182 -20.33 -9.00 -0.43
CA ILE A 182 -20.17 -8.23 0.79
C ILE A 182 -20.60 -9.08 1.98
N SER A 183 -19.63 -9.49 2.79
CA SER A 183 -19.85 -10.27 4.01
C SER A 183 -19.50 -9.51 5.30
N GLY A 184 -18.93 -8.32 5.17
CA GLY A 184 -18.52 -7.45 6.28
C GLY A 184 -19.57 -6.42 6.71
N ALA A 185 -19.11 -5.35 7.37
CA ALA A 185 -19.92 -4.21 7.80
C ALA A 185 -19.67 -2.93 6.96
N GLY A 186 -18.97 -3.06 5.84
CA GLY A 186 -18.73 -1.99 4.88
C GLY A 186 -19.91 -1.73 3.94
N SER A 187 -19.80 -0.66 3.17
CA SER A 187 -20.82 -0.24 2.20
C SER A 187 -20.17 0.17 0.86
#